data_0aaba4bb2bfccf76cfb97445b41c4fa8
#
_entry.id   0aaba4bb2bfccf76cfb97445b41c4fa8
#
_cell.length_a   1.000
_cell.length_b   1.000
_cell.length_c   1.000
_cell.angle_alpha   90.00
_cell.angle_beta   90.00
_cell.angle_gamma   90.00
#
_symmetry.space_group_name_H-M   'P 1'
#
loop_
_entity.id
_entity.type
_entity.pdbx_description
1 polymer ?
#
loop_
_entity_poly.entity_id
_entity_poly.type
_entity_poly.pdbx_seq_one_letter_code
_entity_poly.pdbx_strand_id
1 'polypeptide(L)'
;MKKILVVCGNGLGSSFIIEMNVKNVLKELGIEAEVSHTDLATSKTEKADLYLGAKDLVEVLDDGTRNVAKLTNILDLDELRSVLEKHL
;
A
#
# COMPACT_ATOMS: atom_id res chain seq x y z
N MET A 1 -7.67 -4.95 13.87
CA MET A 1 -6.76 -5.26 12.73
C MET A 1 -6.65 -4.05 11.82
N LYS A 2 -5.46 -3.68 11.48
CA LYS A 2 -5.23 -2.54 10.57
C LYS A 2 -5.58 -2.92 9.14
N LYS A 3 -6.05 -1.95 8.39
CA LYS A 3 -6.41 -2.13 6.98
C LYS A 3 -5.39 -1.42 6.11
N ILE A 4 -4.78 -2.16 5.19
CA ILE A 4 -3.83 -1.65 4.21
C ILE A 4 -4.48 -1.72 2.84
N LEU A 5 -4.54 -0.59 2.16
CA LEU A 5 -5.13 -0.48 0.84
C LEU A 5 -4.03 -0.24 -0.19
N VAL A 6 -3.84 -1.22 -1.07
CA VAL A 6 -2.88 -1.09 -2.17
C VAL A 6 -3.57 -0.38 -3.32
N VAL A 7 -3.00 0.74 -3.75
CA VAL A 7 -3.61 1.60 -4.76
C VAL A 7 -2.85 1.47 -6.07
N CYS A 8 -3.57 1.18 -7.15
CA CYS A 8 -3.00 1.04 -8.48
C CYS A 8 -3.81 1.84 -9.51
N GLY A 9 -3.11 2.33 -10.54
CA GLY A 9 -3.73 3.15 -11.56
C GLY A 9 -4.78 2.42 -12.37
N ASN A 10 -4.43 1.26 -12.88
CA ASN A 10 -5.27 0.50 -13.78
C ASN A 10 -5.80 -0.81 -13.20
N GLY A 11 -5.42 -1.13 -11.99
CA GLY A 11 -5.84 -2.35 -11.32
C GLY A 11 -5.40 -3.64 -11.99
N LEU A 12 -4.43 -3.58 -12.88
CA LEU A 12 -3.97 -4.74 -13.63
C LEU A 12 -2.63 -5.24 -13.11
N GLY A 13 -2.54 -6.54 -12.89
CA GLY A 13 -1.29 -7.24 -12.61
C GLY A 13 -0.43 -6.69 -11.48
N SER A 14 0.03 -5.47 -11.57
CA SER A 14 0.97 -4.89 -10.61
C SER A 14 0.39 -4.74 -9.22
N SER A 15 -0.90 -4.39 -9.11
CA SER A 15 -1.53 -4.28 -7.78
C SER A 15 -1.61 -5.64 -7.10
N PHE A 16 -1.84 -6.68 -7.86
CA PHE A 16 -1.88 -8.04 -7.32
C PHE A 16 -0.51 -8.45 -6.77
N ILE A 17 0.56 -8.12 -7.51
CA ILE A 17 1.93 -8.43 -7.07
C ILE A 17 2.26 -7.67 -5.80
N ILE A 18 1.94 -6.38 -5.75
CA ILE A 18 2.19 -5.56 -4.57
C ILE A 18 1.42 -6.12 -3.37
N GLU A 19 0.15 -6.45 -3.57
CA GLU A 19 -0.69 -7.02 -2.51
C GLU A 19 -0.07 -8.30 -1.95
N MET A 20 0.37 -9.19 -2.82
CA MET A 20 0.99 -10.44 -2.41
C MET A 20 2.28 -10.17 -1.64
N ASN A 21 3.11 -9.26 -2.11
CA ASN A 21 4.35 -8.90 -1.45
C ASN A 21 4.10 -8.28 -0.07
N VAL A 22 3.08 -7.43 0.04
CA VAL A 22 2.68 -6.84 1.32
C VAL A 22 2.29 -7.92 2.32
N LYS A 23 1.48 -8.86 1.90
CA LYS A 23 1.07 -9.98 2.77
C LYS A 23 2.27 -10.78 3.24
N ASN A 24 3.22 -11.05 2.36
CA ASN A 24 4.42 -11.81 2.70
C ASN A 24 5.30 -11.06 3.69
N VAL A 25 5.49 -9.76 3.49
CA VAL A 25 6.29 -8.94 4.39
C VAL A 25 5.63 -8.82 5.77
N LEU A 26 4.33 -8.61 5.81
CA LEU A 26 3.60 -8.56 7.08
C LEU A 26 3.76 -9.86 7.86
N LYS A 27 3.72 -10.98 7.18
CA LYS A 27 3.92 -12.28 7.80
C LYS A 27 5.34 -12.40 8.39
N GLU A 28 6.35 -11.91 7.67
CA GLU A 28 7.72 -11.87 8.18
C GLU A 28 7.84 -11.03 9.43
N LEU A 29 7.15 -9.88 9.45
CA LEU A 29 7.22 -8.93 10.56
C LEU A 29 6.31 -9.33 11.73
N GLY A 30 5.48 -10.33 11.55
CA GLY A 30 4.53 -10.75 12.59
C GLY A 30 3.40 -9.76 12.79
N ILE A 31 3.05 -8.99 11.77
CA ILE A 31 1.99 -7.99 11.84
C ILE A 31 0.74 -8.54 11.19
N GLU A 32 -0.39 -8.48 11.90
CA GLU A 32 -1.68 -8.86 11.36
C GLU A 32 -2.38 -7.62 10.80
N ALA A 33 -2.74 -7.68 9.52
CA ALA A 33 -3.45 -6.59 8.87
C ALA A 33 -4.29 -7.14 7.72
N GLU A 34 -5.38 -6.43 7.42
CA GLU A 34 -6.19 -6.74 6.26
C GLU A 34 -5.60 -6.01 5.05
N VAL A 35 -5.31 -6.74 4.00
CA VAL A 35 -4.73 -6.18 2.78
C VAL A 35 -5.71 -6.34 1.62
N SER A 36 -6.01 -5.26 0.95
CA SER A 36 -6.85 -5.28 -0.24
C SER A 36 -6.24 -4.33 -1.28
N HIS A 37 -6.77 -4.37 -2.50
CA HIS A 37 -6.30 -3.49 -3.55
C HIS A 37 -7.48 -2.81 -4.25
N THR A 38 -7.21 -1.63 -4.82
CA THR A 38 -8.22 -0.86 -5.52
C THR A 38 -7.56 0.12 -6.49
N ASP A 39 -8.37 0.78 -7.31
CA ASP A 39 -7.85 1.85 -8.17
C ASP A 39 -7.78 3.17 -7.40
N LEU A 40 -7.16 4.17 -8.03
CA LEU A 40 -6.97 5.47 -7.39
C LEU A 40 -8.30 6.18 -7.10
N ALA A 41 -9.22 6.14 -8.05
CA ALA A 41 -10.51 6.81 -7.88
C ALA A 41 -11.31 6.24 -6.72
N THR A 42 -11.37 4.92 -6.62
CA THR A 42 -12.07 4.25 -5.51
C THR A 42 -11.37 4.48 -4.19
N SER A 43 -10.04 4.54 -4.18
CA SER A 43 -9.27 4.72 -2.95
C SER A 43 -9.59 6.03 -2.25
N LYS A 44 -9.99 7.06 -2.99
CA LYS A 44 -10.34 8.36 -2.42
C LYS A 44 -11.58 8.30 -1.55
N THR A 45 -12.45 7.33 -1.77
CA THR A 45 -13.70 7.18 -1.02
C THR A 45 -13.63 6.09 0.04
N GLU A 46 -12.58 5.29 0.03
CA GLU A 46 -12.40 4.22 1.01
C GLU A 46 -11.54 4.68 2.17
N LYS A 47 -11.83 4.12 3.34
CA LYS A 47 -11.04 4.38 4.55
C LYS A 47 -10.10 3.23 4.80
N ALA A 48 -8.84 3.54 5.07
CA ALA A 48 -7.82 2.57 5.41
C ALA A 48 -6.85 3.17 6.40
N ASP A 49 -6.13 2.31 7.11
CA ASP A 49 -5.09 2.77 8.03
C ASP A 49 -3.81 3.14 7.28
N LEU A 50 -3.62 2.56 6.11
CA LEU A 50 -2.45 2.84 5.28
C LEU A 50 -2.84 2.72 3.81
N TYR A 51 -2.46 3.71 3.02
CA TYR A 51 -2.59 3.69 1.56
C TYR A 51 -1.20 3.49 0.99
N LEU A 52 -1.02 2.47 0.18
CA LEU A 52 0.30 2.04 -0.31
C LEU A 52 0.29 1.90 -1.83
N GLY A 53 1.31 2.39 -2.49
CA GLY A 53 1.43 2.24 -3.92
C GLY A 53 2.63 2.98 -4.49
N ALA A 54 2.72 3.01 -5.82
CA ALA A 54 3.79 3.73 -6.50
C ALA A 54 3.73 5.22 -6.17
N LYS A 55 4.88 5.82 -5.94
CA LYS A 55 4.99 7.23 -5.53
C LYS A 55 4.17 8.17 -6.41
N ASP A 56 4.33 8.05 -7.72
CA ASP A 56 3.66 8.94 -8.68
C ASP A 56 2.14 8.84 -8.61
N LEU A 57 1.64 7.69 -8.21
CA LEU A 57 0.21 7.44 -8.15
C LEU A 57 -0.40 7.90 -6.83
N VAL A 58 0.17 7.47 -5.71
CA VAL A 58 -0.42 7.73 -4.39
C VAL A 58 -0.08 9.11 -3.85
N GLU A 59 0.80 9.83 -4.52
CA GLU A 59 1.16 11.19 -4.13
C GLU A 59 -0.06 12.10 -4.05
N VAL A 60 -1.05 11.89 -4.91
CA VAL A 60 -2.29 12.68 -4.91
C VAL A 60 -3.16 12.41 -3.68
N LEU A 61 -2.94 11.30 -3.00
CA LEU A 61 -3.66 10.97 -1.77
C LEU A 61 -3.02 11.60 -0.53
N ASP A 62 -1.80 12.08 -0.66
CA ASP A 62 -1.02 12.59 0.46
C ASP A 62 -1.38 14.06 0.71
N ASP A 63 -2.55 14.28 1.29
CA ASP A 63 -3.09 15.61 1.57
C ASP A 63 -3.02 15.97 3.06
N GLY A 64 -2.29 15.20 3.84
CA GLY A 64 -2.16 15.41 5.27
C GLY A 64 -3.23 14.74 6.12
N THR A 65 -4.24 14.14 5.50
CA THR A 65 -5.32 13.47 6.22
C THR A 65 -5.22 11.94 6.17
N ARG A 66 -4.39 11.44 5.27
CA ARG A 66 -4.22 10.00 5.07
C ARG A 66 -2.79 9.57 5.37
N ASN A 67 -2.65 8.35 5.88
CA ASN A 67 -1.33 7.74 6.05
C ASN A 67 -0.96 7.09 4.71
N VAL A 68 -0.06 7.71 3.96
CA VAL A 68 0.29 7.28 2.61
C VAL A 68 1.73 6.82 2.56
N ALA A 69 1.94 5.58 2.11
CA ALA A 69 3.26 5.01 1.91
C ALA A 69 3.58 4.99 0.42
N LYS A 70 4.64 5.68 0.04
CA LYS A 70 5.03 5.82 -1.36
C LYS A 70 6.19 4.89 -1.67
N LEU A 71 6.05 4.09 -2.73
CA LEU A 71 7.09 3.18 -3.19
C LEU A 71 7.76 3.74 -4.42
N THR A 72 9.08 3.88 -4.36
CA THR A 72 9.88 4.30 -5.51
C THR A 72 9.96 3.17 -6.53
N ASN A 73 10.15 1.95 -6.03
CA ASN A 73 10.17 0.74 -6.85
C ASN A 73 9.23 -0.29 -6.23
N ILE A 74 8.10 -0.53 -6.89
CA ILE A 74 7.06 -1.41 -6.38
C ILE A 74 7.49 -2.87 -6.24
N LEU A 75 8.61 -3.25 -6.88
CA LEU A 75 9.14 -4.61 -6.81
C LEU A 75 10.28 -4.75 -5.79
N ASP A 76 10.67 -3.67 -5.14
CA ASP A 76 11.74 -3.69 -4.15
C ASP A 76 11.18 -4.10 -2.78
N LEU A 77 11.45 -5.34 -2.39
CA LEU A 77 10.96 -5.88 -1.13
C LEU A 77 11.59 -5.20 0.10
N ASP A 78 12.83 -4.78 -0.01
CA ASP A 78 13.50 -4.08 1.08
C ASP A 78 12.86 -2.71 1.34
N GLU A 79 12.54 -1.99 0.27
CA GLU A 79 11.82 -0.74 0.38
C GLU A 79 10.45 -0.96 0.98
N LEU A 80 9.73 -1.98 0.52
CA LEU A 80 8.41 -2.30 1.03
C LEU A 80 8.44 -2.60 2.53
N ARG A 81 9.39 -3.41 2.96
CA ARG A 81 9.55 -3.74 4.37
C ARG A 81 9.82 -2.48 5.20
N SER A 82 10.74 -1.64 4.75
CA SER A 82 11.09 -0.40 5.42
C SER A 82 9.89 0.54 5.56
N VAL A 83 9.12 0.67 4.48
CA VAL A 83 7.92 1.52 4.45
C VAL A 83 6.85 1.00 5.41
N LEU A 84 6.62 -0.31 5.42
CA LEU A 84 5.62 -0.90 6.31
C LEU A 84 6.03 -0.74 7.78
N GLU A 85 7.29 -0.93 8.10
CA GLU A 85 7.78 -0.73 9.45
C GLU A 85 7.61 0.72 9.89
N LYS A 86 7.84 1.67 8.99
CA LYS A 86 7.73 3.09 9.29
C LYS A 86 6.29 3.54 9.52
N HIS A 87 5.35 3.00 8.76
CA HIS A 87 3.96 3.46 8.76
C HIS A 87 3.02 2.64 9.65
N LEU A 88 3.45 1.50 10.09
CA LEU A 88 2.69 0.64 11.00
C LEU A 88 3.39 0.55 12.35
#